data_a016015f3c35f455edf82c7a06701375
#
_entry.id   a016015f3c35f455edf82c7a06701375
#
_cell.length_a   1.000
_cell.length_b   1.000
_cell.length_c   1.000
_cell.angle_alpha   90.00
_cell.angle_beta   90.00
_cell.angle_gamma   90.00
#
_symmetry.space_group_name_H-M   'P 1'
#
loop_
_entity.id
_entity.type
_entity.pdbx_description
1 polymer ?
#
loop_
_entity_poly.entity_id
_entity_poly.type
_entity_poly.pdbx_seq_one_letter_code
_entity_poly.pdbx_strand_id
1 'polypeptide(L)'
;MEEDRRIYRCAVIGQAPMRFPWGFDEEDDRCQKLKMELAQQIMVLHQCGVSQFLTACDCGVGLYAAEIVNGLRETADQDLMLFCYTPHEEQATKWAPYLRERYVTMLEKCTLISVVCPVGTPDAQLQAYRKIIDLADVVLAVYDRDMQPADSAEDSALAYAVDIAHKSVLVLDPIKLTTFQIDEHFRPQ
;
A
#
# COMPACT_ATOMS: atom_id res chain seq x y z
N MET A 1 -15.65 4.62 -31.66
CA MET A 1 -14.77 5.46 -30.83
C MET A 1 -14.46 4.65 -29.58
N GLU A 2 -13.28 4.07 -29.49
CA GLU A 2 -12.76 3.62 -28.20
C GLU A 2 -12.59 4.87 -27.36
N GLU A 3 -13.40 5.04 -26.31
CA GLU A 3 -13.11 6.00 -25.27
C GLU A 3 -11.73 5.64 -24.76
N ASP A 4 -10.80 6.60 -24.85
CA ASP A 4 -9.46 6.54 -24.28
C ASP A 4 -9.62 6.38 -22.76
N ARG A 5 -9.76 5.13 -22.32
CA ARG A 5 -10.04 4.77 -20.94
C ARG A 5 -8.79 5.09 -20.16
N ARG A 6 -8.75 6.29 -19.59
CA ARG A 6 -7.64 6.74 -18.76
C ARG A 6 -7.44 5.73 -17.63
N ILE A 7 -6.27 5.09 -17.62
CA ILE A 7 -5.91 4.13 -16.57
C ILE A 7 -5.50 4.91 -15.33
N TYR A 8 -6.28 4.78 -14.27
CA TYR A 8 -5.94 5.36 -12.98
C TYR A 8 -5.18 4.34 -12.12
N ARG A 9 -4.15 4.85 -11.42
CA ARG A 9 -3.25 4.08 -10.57
C ARG A 9 -3.34 4.57 -9.13
N CYS A 10 -3.40 3.62 -8.19
CA CYS A 10 -3.35 3.91 -6.77
C CYS A 10 -2.13 3.25 -6.13
N ALA A 11 -1.27 4.03 -5.48
CA ALA A 11 -0.23 3.49 -4.60
C ALA A 11 -0.82 3.23 -3.22
N VAL A 12 -0.54 2.06 -2.65
CA VAL A 12 -0.93 1.72 -1.27
C VAL A 12 0.31 1.69 -0.40
N ILE A 13 0.30 2.51 0.63
CA ILE A 13 1.36 2.61 1.64
C ILE A 13 0.75 2.50 3.03
N GLY A 14 1.54 2.18 4.04
CA GLY A 14 1.05 2.14 5.40
C GLY A 14 2.15 1.95 6.42
N GLN A 15 1.82 2.19 7.68
CA GLN A 15 2.73 2.02 8.78
C GLN A 15 3.13 0.55 8.98
N ALA A 16 4.34 0.34 9.50
CA ALA A 16 4.86 -1.00 9.76
C ALA A 16 4.03 -1.74 10.83
N PRO A 17 3.97 -3.09 10.78
CA PRO A 17 3.20 -3.88 11.75
C PRO A 17 3.53 -3.57 13.21
N MET A 18 4.79 -3.31 13.53
CA MET A 18 5.23 -2.96 14.88
C MET A 18 4.59 -1.68 15.45
N ARG A 19 4.02 -0.85 14.59
CA ARG A 19 3.35 0.41 14.96
C ARG A 19 1.85 0.25 15.18
N PHE A 20 1.29 -0.92 14.89
CA PHE A 20 -0.10 -1.25 15.23
C PHE A 20 -0.20 -1.79 16.66
N PRO A 21 -1.30 -1.55 17.39
CA PRO A 21 -1.51 -2.11 18.72
C PRO A 21 -1.48 -3.63 18.78
N TRP A 22 -1.80 -4.30 17.67
CA TRP A 22 -1.79 -5.76 17.53
C TRP A 22 -0.48 -6.32 16.97
N GLY A 23 0.45 -5.48 16.52
CA GLY A 23 1.71 -5.92 15.95
C GLY A 23 1.51 -6.84 14.74
N PHE A 24 2.07 -8.05 14.82
CA PHE A 24 1.95 -9.09 13.79
C PHE A 24 0.78 -10.06 14.04
N ASP A 25 -0.02 -9.86 15.07
CA ASP A 25 -1.19 -10.71 15.35
C ASP A 25 -2.36 -10.32 14.44
N GLU A 26 -2.41 -10.97 13.28
CA GLU A 26 -3.45 -10.73 12.29
C GLU A 26 -4.81 -11.37 12.63
N GLU A 27 -4.87 -12.22 13.70
CA GLU A 27 -6.12 -12.76 14.25
C GLU A 27 -6.81 -11.77 15.20
N ASP A 28 -6.13 -10.70 15.62
CA ASP A 28 -6.73 -9.62 16.41
C ASP A 28 -7.92 -9.00 15.65
N ASP A 29 -9.05 -8.86 16.31
CA ASP A 29 -10.28 -8.31 15.72
C ASP A 29 -10.07 -6.92 15.06
N ARG A 30 -9.16 -6.12 15.61
CA ARG A 30 -8.85 -4.78 15.06
C ARG A 30 -8.11 -4.90 13.72
N CYS A 31 -7.20 -5.86 13.60
CA CYS A 31 -6.52 -6.16 12.34
C CYS A 31 -7.52 -6.64 11.29
N GLN A 32 -8.41 -7.54 11.65
CA GLN A 32 -9.44 -8.05 10.75
C GLN A 32 -10.37 -6.94 10.25
N LYS A 33 -10.80 -6.04 11.15
CA LYS A 33 -11.62 -4.87 10.78
C LYS A 33 -10.87 -3.90 9.86
N LEU A 34 -9.57 -3.67 10.14
CA LEU A 34 -8.73 -2.86 9.25
C LEU A 34 -8.66 -3.47 7.84
N LYS A 35 -8.43 -4.77 7.72
CA LYS A 35 -8.38 -5.45 6.42
C LYS A 35 -9.71 -5.36 5.66
N MET A 36 -10.83 -5.49 6.37
CA MET A 36 -12.17 -5.33 5.78
C MET A 36 -12.36 -3.89 5.25
N GLU A 37 -11.99 -2.89 6.04
CA GLU A 37 -12.09 -1.49 5.63
C GLU A 37 -11.14 -1.16 4.47
N LEU A 38 -9.91 -1.69 4.50
CA LEU A 38 -8.96 -1.54 3.40
C LEU A 38 -9.52 -2.14 2.11
N ALA A 39 -10.13 -3.32 2.17
CA ALA A 39 -10.78 -3.95 1.03
C ALA A 39 -11.93 -3.08 0.49
N GLN A 40 -12.74 -2.49 1.37
CA GLN A 40 -13.81 -1.58 0.99
C GLN A 40 -13.26 -0.34 0.28
N GLN A 41 -12.19 0.27 0.80
CA GLN A 41 -11.58 1.45 0.18
C GLN A 41 -10.97 1.11 -1.20
N ILE A 42 -10.34 -0.05 -1.36
CA ILE A 42 -9.85 -0.54 -2.66
C ILE A 42 -11.00 -0.69 -3.65
N MET A 43 -12.13 -1.27 -3.23
CA MET A 43 -13.31 -1.41 -4.08
C MET A 43 -13.92 -0.05 -4.46
N VAL A 44 -14.01 0.90 -3.53
CA VAL A 44 -14.51 2.26 -3.81
C VAL A 44 -13.61 2.96 -4.82
N LEU A 45 -12.30 2.91 -4.65
CA LEU A 45 -11.34 3.47 -5.60
C LEU A 45 -11.46 2.81 -6.98
N HIS A 46 -11.66 1.50 -7.02
CA HIS A 46 -11.88 0.78 -8.27
C HIS A 46 -13.18 1.24 -8.97
N GLN A 47 -14.25 1.39 -8.24
CA GLN A 47 -15.52 1.94 -8.77
C GLN A 47 -15.36 3.38 -9.29
N CYS A 48 -14.42 4.15 -8.73
CA CYS A 48 -14.05 5.49 -9.20
C CYS A 48 -13.08 5.47 -10.41
N GLY A 49 -12.72 4.30 -10.92
CA GLY A 49 -11.92 4.14 -12.14
C GLY A 49 -10.47 3.68 -11.92
N VAL A 50 -10.04 3.46 -10.68
CA VAL A 50 -8.71 2.87 -10.41
C VAL A 50 -8.70 1.41 -10.86
N SER A 51 -7.82 1.06 -11.78
CA SER A 51 -7.66 -0.31 -12.28
C SER A 51 -6.32 -0.94 -11.90
N GLN A 52 -5.34 -0.13 -11.49
CA GLN A 52 -4.01 -0.59 -11.12
C GLN A 52 -3.67 -0.17 -9.69
N PHE A 53 -3.40 -1.16 -8.84
CA PHE A 53 -2.92 -0.94 -7.48
C PHE A 53 -1.44 -1.29 -7.40
N LEU A 54 -0.65 -0.38 -6.83
CA LEU A 54 0.79 -0.50 -6.71
C LEU A 54 1.17 -0.63 -5.24
N THR A 55 2.03 -1.59 -4.92
CA THR A 55 2.52 -1.81 -3.56
C THR A 55 4.02 -2.08 -3.55
N ALA A 56 4.70 -1.68 -2.47
CA ALA A 56 6.09 -2.04 -2.20
C ALA A 56 6.23 -3.41 -1.50
N CYS A 57 5.12 -4.14 -1.32
CA CYS A 57 5.07 -5.51 -0.81
C CYS A 57 5.69 -5.68 0.59
N ASP A 58 5.71 -4.64 1.41
CA ASP A 58 6.12 -4.71 2.81
C ASP A 58 5.23 -5.67 3.62
N CYS A 59 5.74 -6.22 4.71
CA CYS A 59 5.10 -7.30 5.48
C CYS A 59 3.85 -6.88 6.29
N GLY A 60 3.40 -5.64 6.15
CA GLY A 60 2.17 -5.13 6.77
C GLY A 60 1.14 -4.77 5.71
N VAL A 61 0.83 -3.49 5.65
CA VAL A 61 -0.21 -2.95 4.76
C VAL A 61 0.03 -3.30 3.29
N GLY A 62 1.29 -3.29 2.84
CA GLY A 62 1.63 -3.67 1.46
C GLY A 62 1.21 -5.09 1.13
N LEU A 63 1.48 -6.04 2.01
CA LEU A 63 1.05 -7.43 1.84
C LEU A 63 -0.47 -7.58 1.95
N TYR A 64 -1.12 -6.90 2.92
CA TYR A 64 -2.58 -6.94 3.05
C TYR A 64 -3.26 -6.43 1.78
N ALA A 65 -2.85 -5.28 1.28
CA ALA A 65 -3.41 -4.71 0.06
C ALA A 65 -3.20 -5.61 -1.15
N ALA A 66 -2.01 -6.19 -1.30
CA ALA A 66 -1.69 -7.09 -2.39
C ALA A 66 -2.56 -8.35 -2.39
N GLU A 67 -2.74 -8.98 -1.23
CA GLU A 67 -3.60 -10.15 -1.08
C GLU A 67 -5.08 -9.80 -1.34
N ILE A 68 -5.53 -8.64 -0.88
CA ILE A 68 -6.90 -8.16 -1.14
C ILE A 68 -7.12 -7.95 -2.65
N VAL A 69 -6.21 -7.27 -3.33
CA VAL A 69 -6.33 -7.01 -4.78
C VAL A 69 -6.33 -8.32 -5.57
N ASN A 70 -5.43 -9.26 -5.25
CA ASN A 70 -5.42 -10.58 -5.87
C ASN A 70 -6.73 -11.34 -5.63
N GLY A 71 -7.26 -11.32 -4.40
CA GLY A 71 -8.52 -11.97 -4.06
C GLY A 71 -9.73 -11.37 -4.77
N LEU A 72 -9.80 -10.05 -4.86
CA LEU A 72 -10.87 -9.35 -5.59
C LEU A 72 -10.81 -9.66 -7.09
N ARG A 73 -9.62 -9.69 -7.68
CA ARG A 73 -9.44 -10.03 -9.08
C ARG A 73 -9.89 -11.46 -9.39
N GLU A 74 -9.59 -12.40 -8.50
CA GLU A 74 -9.98 -13.82 -8.68
C GLU A 74 -11.50 -14.04 -8.52
N THR A 75 -12.14 -13.25 -7.67
CA THR A 75 -13.53 -13.51 -7.26
C THR A 75 -14.56 -12.58 -7.90
N ALA A 76 -14.20 -11.35 -8.21
CA ALA A 76 -15.17 -10.32 -8.59
C ALA A 76 -14.83 -9.56 -9.87
N ASP A 77 -13.58 -9.25 -10.15
CA ASP A 77 -13.21 -8.36 -11.25
C ASP A 77 -11.85 -8.70 -11.87
N GLN A 78 -11.88 -9.21 -13.09
CA GLN A 78 -10.68 -9.60 -13.83
C GLN A 78 -9.87 -8.40 -14.37
N ASP A 79 -10.45 -7.21 -14.45
CA ASP A 79 -9.77 -6.00 -14.96
C ASP A 79 -8.90 -5.31 -13.89
N LEU A 80 -9.00 -5.77 -12.64
CA LEU A 80 -8.19 -5.28 -11.53
C LEU A 80 -6.76 -5.83 -11.61
N MET A 81 -5.76 -4.96 -11.49
CA MET A 81 -4.35 -5.32 -11.64
C MET A 81 -3.55 -4.98 -10.39
N LEU A 82 -2.63 -5.87 -10.01
CA LEU A 82 -1.67 -5.67 -8.92
C LEU A 82 -0.26 -5.54 -9.47
N PHE A 83 0.39 -4.42 -9.17
CA PHE A 83 1.79 -4.16 -9.53
C PHE A 83 2.66 -4.11 -8.27
N CYS A 84 3.60 -5.03 -8.20
CA CYS A 84 4.52 -5.20 -7.07
C CYS A 84 5.87 -4.58 -7.39
N TYR A 85 6.23 -3.53 -6.66
CA TYR A 85 7.53 -2.85 -6.74
C TYR A 85 8.34 -3.16 -5.49
N THR A 86 9.06 -4.27 -5.51
CA THR A 86 9.83 -4.72 -4.35
C THR A 86 11.09 -3.86 -4.16
N PRO A 87 11.46 -3.50 -2.93
CA PRO A 87 12.64 -2.68 -2.68
C PRO A 87 13.94 -3.33 -3.19
N HIS A 88 14.10 -4.64 -2.99
CA HIS A 88 15.18 -5.46 -3.50
C HIS A 88 14.79 -6.95 -3.48
N GLU A 89 15.55 -7.79 -4.16
CA GLU A 89 15.23 -9.23 -4.32
C GLU A 89 15.18 -10.01 -2.99
N GLU A 90 15.93 -9.58 -1.98
CA GLU A 90 16.02 -10.25 -0.68
C GLU A 90 15.07 -9.68 0.38
N GLN A 91 14.02 -8.92 -0.01
CA GLN A 91 13.12 -8.25 0.92
C GLN A 91 12.58 -9.18 2.02
N ALA A 92 12.14 -10.36 1.65
CA ALA A 92 11.47 -11.30 2.56
C ALA A 92 12.41 -12.30 3.24
N THR A 93 13.73 -12.25 2.99
CA THR A 93 14.69 -13.28 3.44
C THR A 93 14.69 -13.48 4.96
N LYS A 94 14.51 -12.38 5.72
CA LYS A 94 14.52 -12.40 7.19
C LYS A 94 13.14 -12.49 7.82
N TRP A 95 12.08 -12.59 7.02
CA TRP A 95 10.72 -12.67 7.56
C TRP A 95 10.44 -14.07 8.13
N ALA A 96 9.45 -14.15 9.02
CA ALA A 96 8.96 -15.43 9.51
C ALA A 96 8.50 -16.33 8.36
N PRO A 97 8.65 -17.67 8.47
CA PRO A 97 8.35 -18.60 7.37
C PRO A 97 6.95 -18.41 6.76
N TYR A 98 5.94 -18.22 7.59
CA TYR A 98 4.55 -18.04 7.12
C TYR A 98 4.37 -16.73 6.31
N LEU A 99 5.08 -15.66 6.67
CA LEU A 99 5.06 -14.40 5.92
C LEU A 99 5.78 -14.54 4.59
N ARG A 100 6.88 -15.29 4.54
CA ARG A 100 7.60 -15.56 3.28
C ARG A 100 6.75 -16.38 2.32
N GLU A 101 6.05 -17.39 2.82
CA GLU A 101 5.15 -18.20 2.01
C GLU A 101 4.04 -17.33 1.39
N ARG A 102 3.38 -16.49 2.19
CA ARG A 102 2.37 -15.53 1.70
C ARG A 102 2.93 -14.56 0.67
N TYR A 103 4.13 -14.04 0.93
CA TYR A 103 4.82 -13.13 0.00
C TYR A 103 5.06 -13.78 -1.35
N VAL A 104 5.60 -15.01 -1.39
CA VAL A 104 5.82 -15.75 -2.63
C VAL A 104 4.48 -16.00 -3.35
N THR A 105 3.48 -16.51 -2.64
CA THR A 105 2.14 -16.77 -3.20
C THR A 105 1.52 -15.49 -3.78
N MET A 106 1.68 -14.37 -3.10
CA MET A 106 1.19 -13.07 -3.58
C MET A 106 1.92 -12.63 -4.86
N LEU A 107 3.24 -12.79 -4.93
CA LEU A 107 4.02 -12.44 -6.11
C LEU A 107 3.67 -13.32 -7.32
N GLU A 108 3.43 -14.62 -7.11
CA GLU A 108 3.01 -15.54 -8.18
C GLU A 108 1.69 -15.13 -8.83
N LYS A 109 0.82 -14.46 -8.10
CA LYS A 109 -0.50 -14.03 -8.55
C LYS A 109 -0.55 -12.59 -9.06
N CYS A 110 0.46 -11.77 -8.83
CA CYS A 110 0.44 -10.37 -9.23
C CYS A 110 0.53 -10.21 -10.76
N THR A 111 0.14 -9.04 -11.25
CA THR A 111 0.17 -8.72 -12.68
C THR A 111 1.59 -8.38 -13.14
N LEU A 112 2.37 -7.70 -12.28
CA LEU A 112 3.73 -7.27 -12.58
C LEU A 112 4.58 -7.26 -11.32
N ILE A 113 5.83 -7.72 -11.46
CA ILE A 113 6.88 -7.61 -10.45
C ILE A 113 8.00 -6.73 -11.02
N SER A 114 8.46 -5.77 -10.23
CA SER A 114 9.62 -4.95 -10.54
C SER A 114 10.47 -4.75 -9.30
N VAL A 115 11.76 -5.00 -9.40
CA VAL A 115 12.74 -4.74 -8.34
C VAL A 115 13.26 -3.32 -8.50
N VAL A 116 13.18 -2.51 -7.45
CA VAL A 116 13.50 -1.08 -7.53
C VAL A 116 14.99 -0.82 -7.35
N CYS A 117 15.63 -1.50 -6.39
CA CYS A 117 17.02 -1.26 -6.02
C CYS A 117 17.83 -2.55 -5.98
N PRO A 118 19.15 -2.49 -6.19
CA PRO A 118 20.05 -3.60 -5.85
C PRO A 118 20.00 -3.93 -4.35
N VAL A 119 20.30 -5.17 -4.02
CA VAL A 119 20.49 -5.60 -2.62
C VAL A 119 21.58 -4.75 -1.94
N GLY A 120 21.32 -4.34 -0.71
CA GLY A 120 22.23 -3.49 0.06
C GLY A 120 22.12 -1.99 -0.20
N THR A 121 21.20 -1.56 -1.05
CA THR A 121 20.93 -0.13 -1.25
C THR A 121 20.38 0.48 0.04
N PRO A 122 20.96 1.58 0.55
CA PRO A 122 20.40 2.33 1.66
C PRO A 122 18.99 2.84 1.33
N ASP A 123 18.09 2.84 2.32
CA ASP A 123 16.73 3.36 2.18
C ASP A 123 15.91 2.73 1.04
N ALA A 124 16.23 1.48 0.64
CA ALA A 124 15.58 0.80 -0.48
C ALA A 124 14.05 0.75 -0.33
N GLN A 125 13.54 0.58 0.89
CA GLN A 125 12.10 0.60 1.17
C GLN A 125 11.48 1.98 0.85
N LEU A 126 12.13 3.05 1.26
CA LEU A 126 11.68 4.42 0.94
C LEU A 126 11.74 4.68 -0.57
N GLN A 127 12.76 4.19 -1.25
CA GLN A 127 12.86 4.33 -2.71
C GLN A 127 11.74 3.56 -3.43
N ALA A 128 11.38 2.38 -2.94
CA ALA A 128 10.24 1.64 -3.46
C ALA A 128 8.91 2.39 -3.25
N TYR A 129 8.70 2.96 -2.06
CA TYR A 129 7.52 3.80 -1.81
C TYR A 129 7.48 5.02 -2.73
N ARG A 130 8.58 5.75 -2.89
CA ARG A 130 8.65 6.89 -3.82
C ARG A 130 8.34 6.47 -5.24
N LYS A 131 8.86 5.31 -5.67
CA LYS A 131 8.60 4.79 -7.01
C LYS A 131 7.11 4.56 -7.27
N ILE A 132 6.41 3.89 -6.36
CA ILE A 132 4.96 3.66 -6.53
C ILE A 132 4.15 4.95 -6.43
N ILE A 133 4.54 5.89 -5.57
CA ILE A 133 3.90 7.20 -5.43
C ILE A 133 4.04 8.00 -6.74
N ASP A 134 5.24 8.04 -7.33
CA ASP A 134 5.48 8.77 -8.59
C ASP A 134 4.65 8.21 -9.74
N LEU A 135 4.45 6.91 -9.79
CA LEU A 135 3.67 6.22 -10.82
C LEU A 135 2.16 6.34 -10.62
N ALA A 136 1.71 6.68 -9.43
CA ALA A 136 0.30 6.70 -9.06
C ALA A 136 -0.36 8.06 -9.34
N ASP A 137 -1.67 8.04 -9.54
CA ASP A 137 -2.52 9.24 -9.60
C ASP A 137 -3.05 9.62 -8.21
N VAL A 138 -3.27 8.62 -7.36
CA VAL A 138 -3.75 8.76 -5.99
C VAL A 138 -2.99 7.83 -5.06
N VAL A 139 -2.89 8.19 -3.79
CA VAL A 139 -2.27 7.37 -2.74
C VAL A 139 -3.32 6.99 -1.71
N LEU A 140 -3.41 5.71 -1.38
CA LEU A 140 -4.15 5.19 -0.23
C LEU A 140 -3.15 4.87 0.88
N ALA A 141 -3.21 5.62 1.97
CA ALA A 141 -2.30 5.48 3.09
C ALA A 141 -3.04 4.96 4.33
N VAL A 142 -2.59 3.85 4.89
CA VAL A 142 -3.06 3.37 6.20
C VAL A 142 -2.16 3.96 7.26
N TYR A 143 -2.65 4.97 7.98
CA TYR A 143 -1.81 5.76 8.87
C TYR A 143 -2.61 6.32 10.05
N ASP A 144 -2.08 6.12 11.28
CA ASP A 144 -2.63 6.69 12.50
C ASP A 144 -2.06 8.10 12.73
N ARG A 145 -2.91 9.11 12.57
CA ARG A 145 -2.52 10.53 12.72
C ARG A 145 -2.18 10.92 14.16
N ASP A 146 -2.74 10.21 15.12
CA ASP A 146 -2.53 10.51 16.54
C ASP A 146 -1.21 9.90 17.06
N MET A 147 -0.57 9.05 16.24
CA MET A 147 0.71 8.46 16.57
C MET A 147 1.85 9.47 16.36
N GLN A 148 2.79 9.49 17.30
CA GLN A 148 3.99 10.31 17.15
C GLN A 148 4.75 9.90 15.89
N PRO A 149 5.16 10.86 15.04
CA PRO A 149 6.02 10.57 13.90
C PRO A 149 7.27 9.82 14.34
N ALA A 150 7.63 8.79 13.59
CA ALA A 150 8.89 8.08 13.76
C ALA A 150 9.79 8.39 12.55
N ASP A 151 11.09 8.23 12.71
CA ASP A 151 12.03 8.28 11.59
C ASP A 151 11.94 6.95 10.83
N SER A 152 10.89 6.82 10.04
CA SER A 152 10.56 5.60 9.30
C SER A 152 10.36 5.87 7.80
N ALA A 153 10.50 4.82 7.01
CA ALA A 153 10.28 4.90 5.57
C ALA A 153 8.84 5.31 5.23
N GLU A 154 7.87 4.87 6.02
CA GLU A 154 6.44 5.16 5.83
C GLU A 154 6.12 6.63 6.10
N ASP A 155 6.66 7.19 7.18
CA ASP A 155 6.47 8.61 7.51
C ASP A 155 7.08 9.50 6.42
N SER A 156 8.30 9.14 5.98
CA SER A 156 8.99 9.84 4.89
C SER A 156 8.25 9.69 3.55
N ALA A 157 7.64 8.53 3.30
CA ALA A 157 6.86 8.29 2.09
C ALA A 157 5.57 9.12 2.09
N LEU A 158 4.86 9.21 3.22
CA LEU A 158 3.67 10.03 3.33
C LEU A 158 3.99 11.52 3.12
N ALA A 159 5.04 12.03 3.76
CA ALA A 159 5.52 13.39 3.56
C ALA A 159 5.91 13.63 2.09
N TYR A 160 6.61 12.68 1.46
CA TYR A 160 6.96 12.76 0.05
C TYR A 160 5.72 12.85 -0.85
N ALA A 161 4.71 12.03 -0.60
CA ALA A 161 3.48 12.02 -1.39
C ALA A 161 2.76 13.38 -1.36
N VAL A 162 2.70 14.00 -0.18
CA VAL A 162 2.00 15.28 0.03
C VAL A 162 2.85 16.47 -0.42
N ASP A 163 4.07 16.58 0.12
CA ASP A 163 4.86 17.81 0.03
C ASP A 163 5.72 17.92 -1.25
N ILE A 164 6.10 16.78 -1.83
CA ILE A 164 7.01 16.73 -2.98
C ILE A 164 6.29 16.26 -4.26
N ALA A 165 5.61 15.13 -4.18
CA ALA A 165 4.91 14.56 -5.34
C ALA A 165 3.53 15.19 -5.58
N HIS A 166 3.02 15.99 -4.64
CA HIS A 166 1.74 16.70 -4.69
C HIS A 166 0.56 15.78 -5.08
N LYS A 167 0.54 14.58 -4.50
CA LYS A 167 -0.53 13.60 -4.74
C LYS A 167 -1.72 13.86 -3.84
N SER A 168 -2.91 13.57 -4.35
CA SER A 168 -4.08 13.39 -3.49
C SER A 168 -3.90 12.13 -2.68
N VAL A 169 -3.98 12.24 -1.36
CA VAL A 169 -3.79 11.13 -0.43
C VAL A 169 -5.08 10.88 0.33
N LEU A 170 -5.63 9.68 0.17
CA LEU A 170 -6.72 9.18 1.00
C LEU A 170 -6.10 8.42 2.17
N VAL A 171 -6.31 8.92 3.38
CA VAL A 171 -5.80 8.27 4.60
C VAL A 171 -6.91 7.46 5.25
N LEU A 172 -6.64 6.19 5.49
CA LEU A 172 -7.45 5.31 6.32
C LEU A 172 -6.80 5.23 7.71
N ASP A 173 -7.51 5.73 8.72
CA ASP A 173 -7.10 5.59 10.12
C ASP A 173 -7.31 4.13 10.57
N PRO A 174 -6.26 3.42 10.99
CA PRO A 174 -6.36 1.99 11.31
C PRO A 174 -7.09 1.72 12.62
N ILE A 175 -7.22 2.72 13.50
CA ILE A 175 -7.85 2.59 14.81
C ILE A 175 -9.31 3.02 14.76
N LYS A 176 -9.57 4.19 14.18
CA LYS A 176 -10.92 4.77 14.07
C LYS A 176 -11.70 4.19 12.90
N LEU A 177 -11.02 3.55 11.94
CA LEU A 177 -11.59 3.04 10.69
C LEU A 177 -12.36 4.11 9.91
N THR A 178 -11.85 5.33 9.94
CA THR A 178 -12.37 6.48 9.20
C THR A 178 -11.38 6.91 8.13
N THR A 179 -11.89 7.47 7.06
CA THR A 179 -11.08 8.02 5.97
C THR A 179 -11.14 9.52 5.95
N PHE A 180 -10.06 10.15 5.53
CA PHE A 180 -10.00 11.56 5.23
C PHE A 180 -9.02 11.81 4.09
N GLN A 181 -9.22 12.87 3.34
CA GLN A 181 -8.38 13.23 2.21
C GLN A 181 -7.40 14.33 2.60
N ILE A 182 -6.14 14.17 2.22
CA ILE A 182 -5.14 15.22 2.27
C ILE A 182 -4.98 15.75 0.85
N ASP A 183 -5.31 17.01 0.67
CA ASP A 183 -5.02 17.77 -0.55
C ASP A 183 -3.78 18.64 -0.33
N GLU A 184 -3.21 19.20 -1.40
CA GLU A 184 -2.00 20.06 -1.37
C GLU A 184 -2.04 21.19 -0.31
N HIS A 185 -3.22 21.57 0.15
CA HIS A 185 -3.43 22.66 1.10
C HIS A 185 -3.61 22.19 2.55
N PHE A 186 -3.62 20.89 2.79
CA PHE A 186 -3.78 20.35 4.12
C PHE A 186 -2.43 20.19 4.81
N ARG A 187 -2.09 21.12 5.70
CA ARG A 187 -1.00 20.95 6.66
C ARG A 187 -1.59 20.45 7.97
N PRO A 188 -1.20 19.27 8.50
CA PRO A 188 -1.56 18.89 9.86
C PRO A 188 -1.01 19.96 10.82
N GLN A 189 -1.86 20.47 11.69
CA GLN A 189 -1.46 21.35 12.80
C GLN A 189 -0.82 20.51 13.90
#